data_0464e4da7a16e709d4fbc7393466705a
#
_entry.id   0464e4da7a16e709d4fbc7393466705a
#
_cell.length_a   1.000
_cell.length_b   1.000
_cell.length_c   1.000
_cell.angle_alpha   90.00
_cell.angle_beta   90.00
_cell.angle_gamma   90.00
#
_symmetry.space_group_name_H-M   'P 1'
#
loop_
_entity.id
_entity.type
_entity.pdbx_description
1 polymer ?
#
loop_
_entity_poly.entity_id
_entity_poly.type
_entity_poly.pdbx_seq_one_letter_code
_entity_poly.pdbx_strand_id
1 'polypeptide(L)'
;MSLTSCESSDPVGLADPMKWSTVPSGLKNGELKVEAEGGSCLFACKNYKSFWIASVKEEGEFKENTSYKEFDGGWYLVKIEDNELKIIINRNETNASRSFTLCVEAGNAFDEFKFVQDAAKQ
;
A
#
# COMPACT_ATOMS: atom_id res chain seq x y z
N MET A 1 11.90 -4.00 -14.72
CA MET A 1 10.83 -3.95 -13.75
C MET A 1 10.78 -5.24 -12.96
N SER A 2 10.68 -5.11 -11.70
CA SER A 2 10.65 -6.30 -10.87
C SER A 2 9.26 -6.89 -10.82
N LEU A 3 9.19 -8.18 -10.68
CA LEU A 3 7.96 -8.86 -10.44
C LEU A 3 7.70 -8.90 -8.94
N THR A 4 6.51 -8.53 -8.56
CA THR A 4 6.12 -8.58 -7.17
C THR A 4 5.22 -9.77 -6.96
N SER A 5 4.98 -10.09 -5.70
CA SER A 5 4.16 -11.24 -5.37
C SER A 5 2.72 -11.08 -5.83
N CYS A 6 2.26 -9.87 -6.06
CA CYS A 6 0.90 -9.65 -6.51
C CYS A 6 0.83 -9.18 -7.95
N GLU A 7 1.91 -9.22 -8.65
CA GLU A 7 1.92 -8.77 -10.04
C GLU A 7 1.46 -9.89 -10.96
N SER A 8 0.61 -9.55 -11.93
CA SER A 8 0.23 -10.47 -12.96
C SER A 8 1.19 -10.32 -14.12
N SER A 9 1.68 -11.43 -14.63
CA SER A 9 2.59 -11.40 -15.76
C SER A 9 1.97 -11.98 -17.01
N ASP A 10 0.67 -12.11 -17.04
CA ASP A 10 -0.04 -12.66 -18.17
C ASP A 10 0.11 -11.76 -19.38
N PRO A 11 0.70 -12.24 -20.48
CA PRO A 11 0.88 -11.40 -21.64
C PRO A 11 -0.33 -11.26 -22.53
N VAL A 12 -1.39 -12.00 -22.28
CA VAL A 12 -2.56 -12.00 -23.15
C VAL A 12 -3.73 -11.36 -22.44
N GLY A 13 -4.36 -10.40 -23.11
CA GLY A 13 -5.51 -9.74 -22.53
C GLY A 13 -5.16 -8.91 -21.32
N LEU A 14 -3.98 -8.35 -21.31
CA LEU A 14 -3.52 -7.57 -20.19
C LEU A 14 -4.38 -6.36 -19.95
N ALA A 15 -4.66 -6.12 -18.69
CA ALA A 15 -5.14 -4.81 -18.28
C ALA A 15 -3.95 -3.85 -18.31
N ASP A 16 -4.24 -2.59 -18.56
CA ASP A 16 -3.20 -1.58 -18.42
C ASP A 16 -2.71 -1.55 -16.99
N PRO A 17 -1.42 -1.37 -16.77
CA PRO A 17 -0.92 -1.22 -15.40
C PRO A 17 -1.61 -0.06 -14.71
N MET A 18 -1.75 -0.16 -13.40
CA MET A 18 -2.27 0.95 -12.61
C MET A 18 -1.28 2.11 -12.69
N LYS A 19 -1.81 3.28 -12.99
CA LYS A 19 -1.00 4.50 -13.09
C LYS A 19 -1.49 5.47 -12.03
N TRP A 20 -0.57 6.11 -11.38
CA TRP A 20 -0.90 6.95 -10.24
C TRP A 20 -0.65 8.41 -10.59
N SER A 21 -1.70 9.23 -10.47
CA SER A 21 -1.58 10.66 -10.69
C SER A 21 -1.05 11.36 -9.45
N THR A 22 -1.24 10.75 -8.29
CA THR A 22 -0.75 11.29 -7.03
C THR A 22 -0.14 10.15 -6.23
N VAL A 23 1.05 10.37 -5.70
CA VAL A 23 1.71 9.44 -4.79
C VAL A 23 2.37 10.25 -3.68
N PRO A 24 2.62 9.62 -2.53
CA PRO A 24 3.31 10.35 -1.46
C PRO A 24 4.71 10.73 -1.88
N SER A 25 5.16 11.86 -1.37
CA SER A 25 6.53 12.29 -1.57
C SER A 25 7.47 11.25 -0.95
N GLY A 26 8.55 10.94 -1.65
CA GLY A 26 9.52 9.98 -1.15
C GLY A 26 9.27 8.55 -1.55
N LEU A 27 8.16 8.27 -2.22
CA LEU A 27 7.92 6.92 -2.71
C LEU A 27 8.95 6.57 -3.77
N LYS A 28 9.62 5.43 -3.60
CA LYS A 28 10.67 5.03 -4.51
C LYS A 28 10.63 3.53 -4.69
N ASN A 29 10.45 3.08 -5.94
CA ASN A 29 10.40 1.65 -6.26
C ASN A 29 9.36 0.92 -5.43
N GLY A 30 8.22 1.57 -5.19
CA GLY A 30 7.14 0.95 -4.44
C GLY A 30 7.35 0.95 -2.93
N GLU A 31 8.38 1.60 -2.44
CA GLU A 31 8.64 1.64 -1.00
C GLU A 31 8.64 3.07 -0.49
N LEU A 32 7.98 3.27 0.63
CA LEU A 32 7.93 4.57 1.30
C LEU A 32 8.47 4.41 2.71
N LYS A 33 9.43 5.24 3.06
CA LYS A 33 9.95 5.30 4.41
C LYS A 33 9.18 6.36 5.20
N VAL A 34 8.70 5.98 6.36
CA VAL A 34 7.83 6.80 7.19
C VAL A 34 8.56 7.08 8.49
N GLU A 35 8.52 8.32 8.93
CA GLU A 35 9.16 8.69 10.18
C GLU A 35 8.38 8.13 11.37
N ALA A 36 9.04 8.09 12.52
CA ALA A 36 8.43 7.52 13.72
C ALA A 36 7.15 8.25 14.10
N GLU A 37 7.05 9.54 13.80
CA GLU A 37 5.85 10.32 14.12
C GLU A 37 4.62 9.84 13.36
N GLY A 38 4.81 9.12 12.26
CA GLY A 38 3.70 8.68 11.46
C GLY A 38 3.23 9.77 10.51
N GLY A 39 2.03 9.61 10.01
CA GLY A 39 1.46 10.59 9.11
C GLY A 39 0.42 9.96 8.22
N SER A 40 0.00 10.70 7.20
CA SER A 40 -0.98 10.21 6.25
C SER A 40 -0.40 10.26 4.85
N CYS A 41 -0.85 9.32 4.02
CA CYS A 41 -0.41 9.18 2.64
C CYS A 41 -1.63 9.14 1.74
N LEU A 42 -1.52 9.75 0.58
CA LEU A 42 -2.59 9.74 -0.40
C LEU A 42 -2.04 9.27 -1.74
N PHE A 43 -2.71 8.27 -2.32
CA PHE A 43 -2.46 7.84 -3.69
C PHE A 43 -3.75 8.07 -4.47
N ALA A 44 -3.64 8.51 -5.70
CA ALA A 44 -4.80 8.62 -6.58
C ALA A 44 -4.48 7.93 -7.89
N CYS A 45 -5.34 7.00 -8.27
CA CYS A 45 -5.13 6.25 -9.50
C CYS A 45 -5.67 7.03 -10.67
N LYS A 46 -4.89 7.08 -11.75
CA LYS A 46 -5.21 7.89 -12.91
C LYS A 46 -6.15 7.18 -13.87
N ASN A 47 -5.96 5.87 -14.04
CA ASN A 47 -6.63 5.15 -15.11
C ASN A 47 -7.65 4.12 -14.64
N TYR A 48 -7.89 4.01 -13.33
CA TYR A 48 -8.97 3.16 -12.80
C TYR A 48 -9.76 3.97 -11.80
N LYS A 49 -11.08 3.93 -11.95
CA LYS A 49 -11.96 4.71 -11.09
C LYS A 49 -12.20 4.01 -9.77
N SER A 50 -11.90 2.73 -9.69
CA SER A 50 -12.12 1.95 -8.48
C SER A 50 -11.12 0.81 -8.45
N PHE A 51 -10.69 0.47 -7.27
CA PHE A 51 -9.79 -0.67 -7.05
C PHE A 51 -10.01 -1.12 -5.61
N TRP A 52 -9.36 -2.20 -5.23
CA TRP A 52 -9.60 -2.78 -3.91
C TRP A 52 -8.33 -3.37 -3.35
N ILE A 53 -8.40 -3.72 -2.07
CA ILE A 53 -7.27 -4.34 -1.37
C ILE A 53 -7.21 -5.81 -1.75
N ALA A 54 -6.11 -6.22 -2.35
CA ALA A 54 -5.91 -7.62 -2.69
C ALA A 54 -5.28 -8.37 -1.52
N SER A 55 -4.30 -7.78 -0.84
CA SER A 55 -3.67 -8.42 0.29
C SER A 55 -2.90 -7.41 1.13
N VAL A 56 -2.68 -7.76 2.38
CA VAL A 56 -1.84 -6.99 3.30
C VAL A 56 -0.88 -7.97 3.96
N LYS A 57 0.39 -7.59 4.03
CA LYS A 57 1.40 -8.38 4.72
C LYS A 57 2.09 -7.51 5.77
N GLU A 58 2.36 -8.07 6.93
CA GLU A 58 3.15 -7.42 7.95
C GLU A 58 4.35 -8.30 8.22
N GLU A 59 5.54 -7.74 8.05
CA GLU A 59 6.79 -8.46 8.28
C GLU A 59 6.82 -9.80 7.53
N GLY A 60 6.29 -9.78 6.31
CA GLY A 60 6.29 -10.95 5.46
C GLY A 60 5.14 -11.92 5.64
N GLU A 61 4.26 -11.68 6.61
CA GLU A 61 3.13 -12.57 6.87
C GLU A 61 1.84 -11.93 6.37
N PHE A 62 1.05 -12.72 5.65
CA PHE A 62 -0.24 -12.24 5.18
C PHE A 62 -1.19 -12.06 6.34
N LYS A 63 -1.91 -10.94 6.31
CA LYS A 63 -2.94 -10.66 7.30
C LYS A 63 -4.30 -10.95 6.67
N GLU A 64 -5.22 -11.40 7.48
CA GLU A 64 -6.58 -11.65 7.01
C GLU A 64 -7.32 -10.33 6.89
N ASN A 65 -7.85 -10.04 5.69
CA ASN A 65 -8.65 -8.84 5.51
C ASN A 65 -10.05 -9.25 5.11
N THR A 66 -11.03 -8.67 5.80
CA THR A 66 -12.44 -9.00 5.60
C THR A 66 -13.15 -7.95 4.77
N SER A 67 -12.46 -6.90 4.38
CA SER A 67 -13.02 -5.82 3.57
C SER A 67 -12.09 -5.52 2.42
N TYR A 68 -12.67 -5.24 1.27
CA TYR A 68 -11.88 -4.89 0.11
C TYR A 68 -11.51 -3.41 0.07
N LYS A 69 -12.16 -2.59 0.89
CA LYS A 69 -11.96 -1.15 0.82
C LYS A 69 -11.36 -0.56 2.08
N GLU A 70 -11.19 -1.35 3.12
CA GLU A 70 -10.68 -0.84 4.37
C GLU A 70 -9.95 -1.93 5.12
N PHE A 71 -8.83 -1.57 5.73
CA PHE A 71 -8.08 -2.50 6.57
C PHE A 71 -7.48 -1.74 7.74
N ASP A 72 -7.77 -2.21 8.94
CA ASP A 72 -7.24 -1.63 10.18
C ASP A 72 -6.18 -2.57 10.72
N GLY A 73 -4.93 -2.16 10.62
CA GLY A 73 -3.81 -2.95 11.09
C GLY A 73 -3.38 -2.63 12.51
N GLY A 74 -4.13 -1.79 13.19
CA GLY A 74 -3.80 -1.38 14.54
C GLY A 74 -2.96 -0.13 14.56
N TRP A 75 -1.79 -0.18 13.95
CA TRP A 75 -0.93 1.00 13.91
C TRP A 75 -1.01 1.72 12.55
N TYR A 76 -1.80 1.21 11.65
CA TYR A 76 -2.07 1.87 10.38
C TYR A 76 -3.49 1.55 9.95
N LEU A 77 -4.04 2.43 9.14
CA LEU A 77 -5.39 2.27 8.61
C LEU A 77 -5.35 2.54 7.12
N VAL A 78 -5.93 1.64 6.34
CA VAL A 78 -5.98 1.74 4.88
C VAL A 78 -7.43 1.92 4.48
N LYS A 79 -7.71 2.93 3.66
CA LYS A 79 -9.05 3.17 3.13
C LYS A 79 -8.97 3.47 1.65
N ILE A 80 -9.86 2.85 0.89
CA ILE A 80 -9.97 3.11 -0.53
C ILE A 80 -11.34 3.69 -0.80
N GLU A 81 -11.36 4.86 -1.41
CA GLU A 81 -12.60 5.53 -1.81
C GLU A 81 -12.45 5.93 -3.27
N ASP A 82 -13.29 5.34 -4.13
CA ASP A 82 -13.24 5.58 -5.57
C ASP A 82 -11.84 5.30 -6.09
N ASN A 83 -11.15 6.30 -6.62
CA ASN A 83 -9.81 6.12 -7.16
C ASN A 83 -8.72 6.55 -6.18
N GLU A 84 -9.06 6.75 -4.91
CA GLU A 84 -8.11 7.24 -3.92
C GLU A 84 -7.82 6.18 -2.88
N LEU A 85 -6.54 6.06 -2.56
CA LEU A 85 -6.05 5.19 -1.50
C LEU A 85 -5.47 6.07 -0.42
N LYS A 86 -6.06 5.99 0.77
CA LYS A 86 -5.66 6.81 1.90
C LYS A 86 -5.10 5.90 2.99
N ILE A 87 -3.95 6.27 3.51
CA ILE A 87 -3.29 5.48 4.53
C ILE A 87 -2.90 6.40 5.66
N ILE A 88 -3.29 6.03 6.86
CA ILE A 88 -2.93 6.76 8.08
C ILE A 88 -2.04 5.85 8.90
N ILE A 89 -0.86 6.34 9.26
CA ILE A 89 0.12 5.58 10.02
C ILE A 89 0.31 6.27 11.35
N ASN A 90 0.08 5.54 12.43
CA ASN A 90 0.17 6.09 13.77
C ASN A 90 1.62 6.23 14.19
N ARG A 91 1.85 7.04 15.21
CA ARG A 91 3.17 7.20 15.77
C ARG A 91 3.70 5.86 16.27
N ASN A 92 4.96 5.61 15.99
CA ASN A 92 5.65 4.43 16.50
C ASN A 92 6.36 4.82 17.79
N GLU A 93 5.88 4.27 18.90
CA GLU A 93 6.46 4.57 20.20
C GLU A 93 7.38 3.46 20.67
N THR A 94 7.63 2.46 19.81
CA THR A 94 8.51 1.36 20.16
C THR A 94 9.92 1.65 19.68
N ASN A 95 10.86 0.86 20.17
CA ASN A 95 12.24 1.02 19.74
C ASN A 95 12.61 0.10 18.58
N ALA A 96 11.61 -0.36 17.85
CA ALA A 96 11.83 -1.20 16.67
C ALA A 96 11.09 -0.63 15.48
N SER A 97 11.71 -0.66 14.30
CA SER A 97 11.03 -0.28 13.08
C SER A 97 9.97 -1.34 12.76
N ARG A 98 9.01 -0.96 11.93
CA ARG A 98 7.94 -1.87 11.54
C ARG A 98 7.51 -1.58 10.11
N SER A 99 6.90 -2.56 9.47
CA SER A 99 6.55 -2.40 8.07
C SER A 99 5.28 -3.18 7.73
N PHE A 100 4.64 -2.73 6.67
CA PHE A 100 3.57 -3.51 6.05
C PHE A 100 3.63 -3.30 4.55
N THR A 101 3.11 -4.28 3.81
CA THR A 101 3.06 -4.24 2.36
C THR A 101 1.60 -4.36 1.94
N LEU A 102 1.17 -3.45 1.10
CA LEU A 102 -0.20 -3.40 0.63
C LEU A 102 -0.21 -3.69 -0.85
N CYS A 103 -1.02 -4.66 -1.26
CA CYS A 103 -1.26 -4.95 -2.66
C CYS A 103 -2.68 -4.54 -3.01
N VAL A 104 -2.82 -3.76 -4.06
CA VAL A 104 -4.13 -3.31 -4.54
C VAL A 104 -4.36 -3.88 -5.94
N GLU A 105 -5.61 -4.00 -6.30
CA GLU A 105 -5.99 -4.65 -7.55
C GLU A 105 -7.13 -3.90 -8.20
N ALA A 106 -7.04 -3.74 -9.52
CA ALA A 106 -8.11 -3.18 -10.34
C ALA A 106 -8.25 -4.08 -11.55
N GLY A 107 -9.31 -4.90 -11.58
CA GLY A 107 -9.46 -5.89 -12.64
C GLY A 107 -8.30 -6.87 -12.61
N ASN A 108 -7.52 -6.93 -13.70
CA ASN A 108 -6.35 -7.79 -13.76
C ASN A 108 -5.07 -7.05 -13.49
N ALA A 109 -5.14 -5.78 -13.11
CA ALA A 109 -3.97 -4.98 -12.81
C ALA A 109 -3.72 -4.98 -11.32
N PHE A 110 -2.46 -5.05 -10.93
CA PHE A 110 -2.06 -5.07 -9.52
C PHE A 110 -0.98 -4.03 -9.31
N ASP A 111 -0.89 -3.54 -8.08
CA ASP A 111 0.25 -2.74 -7.67
C ASP A 111 0.52 -3.01 -6.20
N GLU A 112 1.76 -2.79 -5.79
CA GLU A 112 2.17 -3.17 -4.45
C GLU A 112 3.03 -2.04 -3.86
N PHE A 113 2.75 -1.69 -2.62
CA PHE A 113 3.48 -0.64 -1.92
C PHE A 113 3.91 -1.14 -0.55
N LYS A 114 5.15 -0.90 -0.21
CA LYS A 114 5.69 -1.26 1.10
C LYS A 114 5.95 0.00 1.91
N PHE A 115 5.53 -0.02 3.16
CA PHE A 115 5.69 1.10 4.08
C PHE A 115 6.57 0.65 5.23
N VAL A 116 7.65 1.39 5.48
CA VAL A 116 8.59 1.06 6.54
C VAL A 116 8.64 2.26 7.46
N GLN A 117 8.28 2.06 8.73
CA GLN A 117 8.26 3.14 9.70
C GLN A 117 9.44 2.99 10.66
N ASP A 118 10.12 4.11 10.88
CA ASP A 118 11.25 4.15 11.78
C ASP A 118 10.83 3.89 13.22
N ALA A 119 11.77 3.36 13.99
CA ALA A 119 11.59 3.24 15.43
C ALA A 119 11.52 4.61 16.07
N ALA A 120 10.96 4.66 17.27
CA ALA A 120 10.90 5.89 18.02
C ALA A 120 12.31 6.40 18.29
N LYS A 121 12.46 7.70 18.24
CA LYS A 121 13.76 8.31 18.54
C LYS A 121 13.96 8.36 20.04
N GLN A 122 15.19 8.12 20.45
CA GLN A 122 15.56 8.15 21.85
C GLN A 122 16.03 9.55 22.24
#